data_d868ea5159dd31c584ec2af0973cc186
#
_entry.id   d868ea5159dd31c584ec2af0973cc186
#
_cell.length_a   1.000
_cell.length_b   1.000
_cell.length_c   1.000
_cell.angle_alpha   90.00
_cell.angle_beta   90.00
_cell.angle_gamma   90.00
#
_symmetry.space_group_name_H-M   'P 1'
#
loop_
_entity.id
_entity.type
_entity.pdbx_description
1 polymer ?
#
loop_
_entity_poly.entity_id
_entity_poly.type
_entity_poly.pdbx_seq_one_letter_code
_entity_poly.pdbx_strand_id
1 'polypeptide(L)'
;MSLPKPEASCMLLDRTASAAHRLSMGSTNKLKIGIFGCNLNSGKNATLVPERWSGSWDDNLRLAQMSDDAGLEFFLPLGRWRGWGGATHYQESTFETITWAAALLAATKRITIFGTVHTPIFNPVVAAKTMVTADHAGHGRFGLNLVVGNKDEEFAMFGVSLLEHDERYVHGQEWLDIVRRCWTDPDNFDFDGKYFKLRDCLSKPKPWGGTQPLILNAGTSEVGQDFGVRNCDAFFTAVRASSFDEKTGMVVPDVASVKAIVDSLRARAAAAGREIGVYTNVNVICRPTQKEAIEYYRYVLEENADWAAVDAQLQQSGIPYADTPEYWAHRRRAIRQFPFIGSAEYVAELFATMSKAGFDGIGMTIVNYLDELPFLCSDVLPRLEKMGLRD
;
A
#
# COMPACT_ATOMS: atom_id res chain seq x y z
N MET A 1 -40.00 -24.35 10.62
CA MET A 1 -38.76 -24.17 9.85
C MET A 1 -37.73 -23.61 10.81
N SER A 2 -36.82 -24.45 11.34
CA SER A 2 -35.78 -24.04 12.25
C SER A 2 -34.61 -23.49 11.44
N LEU A 3 -34.16 -22.28 11.77
CA LEU A 3 -32.95 -21.67 11.22
C LEU A 3 -31.72 -22.56 11.57
N PRO A 4 -30.77 -22.75 10.64
CA PRO A 4 -29.57 -23.52 10.92
C PRO A 4 -28.69 -22.85 11.96
N LYS A 5 -28.07 -23.65 12.83
CA LYS A 5 -27.21 -23.21 13.93
C LYS A 5 -25.95 -22.49 13.43
N PRO A 6 -25.50 -21.43 14.10
CA PRO A 6 -24.40 -20.57 13.68
C PRO A 6 -22.98 -21.03 14.10
N GLU A 7 -22.72 -22.34 14.23
CA GLU A 7 -21.46 -22.81 14.83
C GLU A 7 -20.20 -22.60 13.96
N ALA A 8 -20.29 -22.69 12.64
CA ALA A 8 -19.12 -22.46 11.77
C ALA A 8 -18.79 -20.97 11.58
N SER A 9 -19.78 -20.08 11.61
CA SER A 9 -19.63 -18.64 11.51
C SER A 9 -18.97 -18.06 12.76
N CYS A 10 -19.28 -18.60 13.95
CA CYS A 10 -18.73 -18.13 15.22
C CYS A 10 -17.23 -18.43 15.37
N MET A 11 -16.76 -19.61 14.91
CA MET A 11 -15.33 -19.96 14.94
C MET A 11 -14.48 -19.15 13.97
N LEU A 12 -15.01 -18.74 12.81
CA LEU A 12 -14.33 -17.82 11.89
C LEU A 12 -14.26 -16.40 12.49
N LEU A 13 -15.33 -15.96 13.14
CA LEU A 13 -15.43 -14.65 13.79
C LEU A 13 -14.40 -14.47 14.93
N ASP A 14 -14.18 -15.50 15.74
CA ASP A 14 -13.19 -15.49 16.82
C ASP A 14 -11.74 -15.39 16.30
N ARG A 15 -11.43 -16.02 15.17
CA ARG A 15 -10.08 -15.98 14.60
C ARG A 15 -9.73 -14.62 14.00
N THR A 16 -10.66 -13.96 13.32
CA THR A 16 -10.45 -12.65 12.69
C THR A 16 -10.37 -11.50 13.71
N ALA A 17 -10.77 -11.74 14.96
CA ALA A 17 -10.74 -10.76 16.04
C ALA A 17 -9.39 -10.69 16.77
N SER A 18 -8.48 -11.67 16.61
CA SER A 18 -7.21 -11.66 17.34
C SER A 18 -6.18 -10.70 16.72
N ALA A 19 -5.38 -10.05 17.57
CA ALA A 19 -4.28 -9.19 17.11
C ALA A 19 -3.29 -9.97 16.22
N ALA A 20 -2.97 -11.22 16.57
CA ALA A 20 -2.10 -12.08 15.77
C ALA A 20 -2.66 -12.36 14.36
N HIS A 21 -3.98 -12.58 14.25
CA HIS A 21 -4.63 -12.76 12.96
C HIS A 21 -4.57 -11.49 12.11
N ARG A 22 -4.78 -10.31 12.71
CA ARG A 22 -4.65 -9.02 12.00
C ARG A 22 -3.23 -8.78 11.52
N LEU A 23 -2.21 -9.02 12.37
CA LEU A 23 -0.80 -8.86 12.01
C LEU A 23 -0.38 -9.80 10.87
N SER A 24 -0.89 -11.03 10.86
CA SER A 24 -0.64 -12.00 9.78
C SER A 24 -1.48 -11.75 8.52
N MET A 25 -2.42 -10.80 8.55
CA MET A 25 -3.45 -10.61 7.51
C MET A 25 -4.22 -11.91 7.21
N GLY A 26 -4.42 -12.74 8.24
CA GLY A 26 -5.11 -14.02 8.13
C GLY A 26 -4.37 -15.11 7.35
N SER A 27 -3.08 -14.93 7.09
CA SER A 27 -2.28 -15.81 6.24
C SER A 27 -1.05 -16.36 6.98
N THR A 28 -0.74 -17.64 6.72
CA THR A 28 0.49 -18.32 7.17
C THR A 28 1.67 -18.14 6.21
N ASN A 29 1.43 -17.54 5.05
CA ASN A 29 2.44 -17.32 4.02
C ASN A 29 3.64 -16.52 4.55
N LYS A 30 4.85 -16.95 4.23
CA LYS A 30 6.08 -16.24 4.57
C LYS A 30 6.19 -14.91 3.83
N LEU A 31 5.79 -14.88 2.57
CA LEU A 31 5.74 -13.69 1.75
C LEU A 31 4.29 -13.36 1.40
N LYS A 32 3.79 -12.26 1.95
CA LYS A 32 2.45 -11.76 1.65
C LYS A 32 2.48 -11.00 0.34
N ILE A 33 1.51 -11.27 -0.52
CA ILE A 33 1.38 -10.60 -1.81
C ILE A 33 0.05 -9.84 -1.85
N GLY A 34 0.12 -8.58 -2.25
CA GLY A 34 -1.06 -7.75 -2.36
C GLY A 34 -1.05 -6.86 -3.61
N ILE A 35 -2.06 -6.05 -3.73
CA ILE A 35 -2.23 -5.06 -4.81
C ILE A 35 -1.98 -3.66 -4.25
N PHE A 36 -1.24 -2.85 -5.01
CA PHE A 36 -0.92 -1.48 -4.64
C PHE A 36 -1.44 -0.48 -5.67
N GLY A 37 -2.17 0.55 -5.21
CA GLY A 37 -2.57 1.70 -6.01
C GLY A 37 -3.59 1.42 -7.13
N CYS A 38 -4.49 0.44 -6.94
CA CYS A 38 -5.56 0.16 -7.91
C CYS A 38 -6.78 1.09 -7.77
N ASN A 39 -6.86 1.87 -6.69
CA ASN A 39 -7.98 2.78 -6.41
C ASN A 39 -8.01 4.04 -7.30
N LEU A 40 -7.07 4.19 -8.21
CA LEU A 40 -6.94 5.36 -9.07
C LEU A 40 -6.70 4.97 -10.54
N ASN A 41 -7.09 5.85 -11.47
CA ASN A 41 -6.88 5.61 -12.90
C ASN A 41 -5.37 5.49 -13.22
N SER A 42 -5.06 4.65 -14.20
CA SER A 42 -3.70 4.27 -14.63
C SER A 42 -2.84 3.61 -13.53
N GLY A 43 -3.40 3.38 -12.34
CA GLY A 43 -2.67 2.77 -11.22
C GLY A 43 -1.36 3.50 -10.92
N LYS A 44 -0.24 2.81 -11.09
CA LYS A 44 1.11 3.37 -10.90
C LYS A 44 1.89 3.49 -12.22
N ASN A 45 1.26 3.27 -13.36
CA ASN A 45 1.91 3.31 -14.67
C ASN A 45 1.46 4.56 -15.44
N ALA A 46 2.35 5.56 -15.57
CA ALA A 46 2.10 6.76 -16.38
C ALA A 46 2.28 6.43 -17.86
N THR A 47 1.25 5.85 -18.49
CA THR A 47 1.31 5.33 -19.85
C THR A 47 0.07 5.69 -20.67
N LEU A 48 0.27 5.81 -21.98
CA LEU A 48 -0.76 6.13 -22.97
C LEU A 48 -1.44 4.88 -23.55
N VAL A 49 -0.97 3.67 -23.22
CA VAL A 49 -1.53 2.44 -23.79
C VAL A 49 -3.04 2.35 -23.49
N PRO A 50 -3.86 1.91 -24.46
CA PRO A 50 -5.32 1.90 -24.31
C PRO A 50 -5.78 0.92 -23.24
N GLU A 51 -5.06 -0.18 -23.03
CA GLU A 51 -5.34 -1.21 -22.04
C GLU A 51 -4.93 -0.84 -20.60
N ARG A 52 -4.38 0.36 -20.36
CA ARG A 52 -4.02 0.80 -19.00
C ARG A 52 -5.20 0.71 -18.04
N TRP A 53 -4.90 0.52 -16.78
CA TRP A 53 -5.92 0.41 -15.72
C TRP A 53 -6.92 1.56 -15.72
N SER A 54 -8.20 1.23 -15.73
CA SER A 54 -9.29 2.21 -15.74
C SER A 54 -9.44 2.95 -14.42
N GLY A 55 -9.25 2.24 -13.29
CA GLY A 55 -9.57 2.71 -11.96
C GLY A 55 -11.07 2.81 -11.68
N SER A 56 -11.95 2.26 -12.56
CA SER A 56 -13.40 2.30 -12.37
C SER A 56 -13.84 1.53 -11.12
N TRP A 57 -15.02 1.83 -10.58
CA TRP A 57 -15.56 1.12 -9.44
C TRP A 57 -15.76 -0.36 -9.73
N ASP A 58 -16.36 -0.69 -10.87
CA ASP A 58 -16.67 -2.06 -11.24
C ASP A 58 -15.39 -2.90 -11.40
N ASP A 59 -14.35 -2.31 -11.98
CA ASP A 59 -13.05 -2.97 -12.11
C ASP A 59 -12.37 -3.17 -10.75
N ASN A 60 -12.44 -2.18 -9.84
CA ASN A 60 -11.93 -2.31 -8.48
C ASN A 60 -12.65 -3.43 -7.71
N LEU A 61 -13.98 -3.48 -7.81
CA LEU A 61 -14.79 -4.53 -7.16
C LEU A 61 -14.42 -5.92 -7.69
N ARG A 62 -14.36 -6.06 -9.03
CA ARG A 62 -13.97 -7.33 -9.67
C ARG A 62 -12.56 -7.75 -9.29
N LEU A 63 -11.61 -6.81 -9.29
CA LEU A 63 -10.23 -7.07 -8.88
C LEU A 63 -10.15 -7.53 -7.42
N ALA A 64 -10.91 -6.89 -6.51
CA ALA A 64 -10.92 -7.28 -5.11
C ALA A 64 -11.44 -8.71 -4.91
N GLN A 65 -12.51 -9.09 -5.60
CA GLN A 65 -13.06 -10.44 -5.55
C GLN A 65 -12.09 -11.47 -6.14
N MET A 66 -11.49 -11.18 -7.30
CA MET A 66 -10.48 -12.06 -7.92
C MET A 66 -9.26 -12.27 -7.03
N SER A 67 -8.79 -11.20 -6.39
CA SER A 67 -7.64 -11.25 -5.48
C SER A 67 -7.96 -12.02 -4.19
N ASP A 68 -9.15 -11.84 -3.64
CA ASP A 68 -9.65 -12.57 -2.48
C ASP A 68 -9.76 -14.09 -2.78
N ASP A 69 -10.29 -14.44 -3.95
CA ASP A 69 -10.42 -15.82 -4.40
C ASP A 69 -9.05 -16.47 -4.69
N ALA A 70 -8.09 -15.70 -5.20
CA ALA A 70 -6.72 -16.15 -5.43
C ALA A 70 -5.88 -16.24 -4.14
N GLY A 71 -6.41 -15.82 -2.99
CA GLY A 71 -5.71 -15.86 -1.71
C GLY A 71 -4.61 -14.80 -1.56
N LEU A 72 -4.72 -13.64 -2.24
CA LEU A 72 -3.85 -12.51 -1.98
C LEU A 72 -4.18 -11.90 -0.61
N GLU A 73 -3.16 -11.35 0.06
CA GLU A 73 -3.30 -10.95 1.45
C GLU A 73 -3.81 -9.53 1.64
N PHE A 74 -3.45 -8.58 0.76
CA PHE A 74 -3.82 -7.19 1.02
C PHE A 74 -4.04 -6.32 -0.21
N PHE A 75 -4.85 -5.27 -0.02
CA PHE A 75 -4.94 -4.10 -0.89
C PHE A 75 -4.45 -2.87 -0.15
N LEU A 76 -3.53 -2.13 -0.78
CA LEU A 76 -3.01 -0.86 -0.26
C LEU A 76 -3.30 0.26 -1.27
N PRO A 77 -4.30 1.12 -0.99
CA PRO A 77 -4.63 2.24 -1.86
C PRO A 77 -3.64 3.40 -1.71
N LEU A 78 -3.53 4.22 -2.73
CA LEU A 78 -2.90 5.54 -2.62
C LEU A 78 -3.92 6.58 -2.14
N GLY A 79 -3.57 7.33 -1.12
CA GLY A 79 -4.27 8.58 -0.79
C GLY A 79 -3.84 9.64 -1.80
N ARG A 80 -4.74 10.01 -2.70
CA ARG A 80 -4.49 11.01 -3.74
C ARG A 80 -5.72 11.89 -3.90
N TRP A 81 -5.53 13.19 -3.84
CA TRP A 81 -6.59 14.18 -4.00
C TRP A 81 -6.42 14.99 -5.26
N ARG A 82 -5.20 15.10 -5.76
CA ARG A 82 -4.85 15.76 -7.00
C ARG A 82 -3.83 14.94 -7.77
N GLY A 83 -4.16 14.56 -8.98
CA GLY A 83 -3.29 13.81 -9.89
C GLY A 83 -2.12 14.63 -10.43
N TRP A 84 -1.51 14.10 -11.47
CA TRP A 84 -0.31 14.65 -12.07
C TRP A 84 -0.55 15.26 -13.46
N GLY A 85 -1.81 15.26 -13.94
CA GLY A 85 -2.12 15.71 -15.30
C GLY A 85 -1.61 14.76 -16.37
N GLY A 86 -0.99 15.32 -17.41
CA GLY A 86 -0.63 14.58 -18.61
C GLY A 86 -1.82 14.24 -19.50
N ALA A 87 -1.56 13.53 -20.58
CA ALA A 87 -2.61 13.18 -21.55
C ALA A 87 -3.63 12.18 -20.99
N THR A 88 -3.25 11.42 -19.98
CA THR A 88 -4.11 10.42 -19.32
C THR A 88 -4.81 10.93 -18.07
N HIS A 89 -4.62 12.20 -17.70
CA HIS A 89 -5.05 12.70 -16.39
C HIS A 89 -4.60 11.79 -15.26
N TYR A 90 -3.30 11.45 -15.29
CA TYR A 90 -2.70 10.42 -14.46
C TYR A 90 -2.97 10.62 -12.98
N GLN A 91 -3.63 9.63 -12.37
CA GLN A 91 -4.04 9.60 -10.96
C GLN A 91 -4.99 10.75 -10.53
N GLU A 92 -5.73 11.36 -11.45
CA GLU A 92 -6.73 12.38 -11.10
C GLU A 92 -8.05 11.76 -10.63
N SER A 93 -8.46 10.65 -11.26
CA SER A 93 -9.66 9.91 -10.83
C SER A 93 -9.27 8.90 -9.73
N THR A 94 -9.66 9.20 -8.52
CA THR A 94 -9.27 8.44 -7.31
C THR A 94 -10.45 8.33 -6.36
N PHE A 95 -10.69 7.13 -5.83
CA PHE A 95 -11.67 6.93 -4.76
C PHE A 95 -11.09 7.33 -3.39
N GLU A 96 -11.94 7.91 -2.52
CA GLU A 96 -11.61 8.11 -1.10
C GLU A 96 -11.39 6.74 -0.43
N THR A 97 -10.26 6.61 0.25
CA THR A 97 -9.68 5.32 0.55
C THR A 97 -10.38 4.53 1.66
N ILE A 98 -10.99 5.20 2.66
CA ILE A 98 -11.70 4.50 3.74
C ILE A 98 -13.06 4.01 3.23
N THR A 99 -13.79 4.84 2.51
CA THR A 99 -15.09 4.47 1.92
C THR A 99 -14.93 3.37 0.89
N TRP A 100 -13.91 3.50 0.03
CA TRP A 100 -13.53 2.47 -0.94
C TRP A 100 -13.19 1.14 -0.24
N ALA A 101 -12.35 1.18 0.81
CA ALA A 101 -12.00 -0.01 1.57
C ALA A 101 -13.22 -0.66 2.23
N ALA A 102 -14.11 0.12 2.85
CA ALA A 102 -15.31 -0.39 3.50
C ALA A 102 -16.23 -1.15 2.52
N ALA A 103 -16.42 -0.59 1.33
CA ALA A 103 -17.26 -1.22 0.30
C ALA A 103 -16.64 -2.53 -0.23
N LEU A 104 -15.34 -2.55 -0.50
CA LEU A 104 -14.64 -3.76 -0.95
C LEU A 104 -14.53 -4.82 0.16
N LEU A 105 -14.35 -4.43 1.42
CA LEU A 105 -14.35 -5.33 2.57
C LEU A 105 -15.70 -6.05 2.72
N ALA A 106 -16.81 -5.35 2.48
CA ALA A 106 -18.14 -5.96 2.49
C ALA A 106 -18.35 -6.96 1.34
N ALA A 107 -17.60 -6.84 0.25
CA ALA A 107 -17.69 -7.68 -0.95
C ALA A 107 -16.68 -8.83 -1.00
N THR A 108 -15.79 -8.94 0.00
CA THR A 108 -14.70 -9.93 0.09
C THR A 108 -14.75 -10.69 1.42
N LYS A 109 -13.97 -11.76 1.57
CA LYS A 109 -14.05 -12.67 2.73
C LYS A 109 -12.74 -12.82 3.51
N ARG A 110 -11.58 -12.64 2.89
CA ARG A 110 -10.26 -12.96 3.45
C ARG A 110 -9.30 -11.79 3.41
N ILE A 111 -9.25 -11.09 2.29
CA ILE A 111 -8.25 -10.06 2.01
C ILE A 111 -8.34 -8.88 2.99
N THR A 112 -7.20 -8.42 3.46
CA THR A 112 -7.07 -7.19 4.25
C THR A 112 -7.05 -5.98 3.33
N ILE A 113 -7.87 -4.97 3.59
CA ILE A 113 -7.92 -3.76 2.76
C ILE A 113 -7.59 -2.55 3.61
N PHE A 114 -6.56 -1.82 3.20
CA PHE A 114 -6.12 -0.62 3.88
C PHE A 114 -6.89 0.61 3.41
N GLY A 115 -7.06 1.58 4.33
CA GLY A 115 -7.38 2.95 3.99
C GLY A 115 -6.14 3.82 4.20
N THR A 116 -5.79 4.66 3.24
CA THR A 116 -4.68 5.63 3.37
C THR A 116 -5.22 6.97 3.84
N VAL A 117 -4.80 7.40 5.03
CA VAL A 117 -5.32 8.60 5.70
C VAL A 117 -4.22 9.64 5.85
N HIS A 118 -4.49 10.85 5.36
CA HIS A 118 -3.65 12.03 5.57
C HIS A 118 -4.06 12.74 6.87
N THR A 119 -3.23 12.66 7.91
CA THR A 119 -3.57 13.20 9.25
C THR A 119 -3.94 14.69 9.25
N PRO A 120 -3.38 15.58 8.39
CA PRO A 120 -3.73 17.01 8.43
C PRO A 120 -5.14 17.34 7.93
N ILE A 121 -5.77 16.48 7.11
CA ILE A 121 -7.10 16.76 6.53
C ILE A 121 -8.23 15.94 7.14
N PHE A 122 -7.91 14.97 7.99
CA PHE A 122 -8.91 14.17 8.70
C PHE A 122 -8.92 14.50 10.18
N ASN A 123 -10.07 14.95 10.69
CA ASN A 123 -10.26 15.04 12.14
C ASN A 123 -10.10 13.64 12.77
N PRO A 124 -9.28 13.45 13.82
CA PRO A 124 -8.97 12.13 14.37
C PRO A 124 -10.20 11.38 14.91
N VAL A 125 -11.19 12.09 15.47
CA VAL A 125 -12.41 11.46 15.99
C VAL A 125 -13.30 10.98 14.85
N VAL A 126 -13.42 11.76 13.77
CA VAL A 126 -14.15 11.35 12.56
C VAL A 126 -13.43 10.16 11.91
N ALA A 127 -12.11 10.24 11.74
CA ALA A 127 -11.32 9.17 11.16
C ALA A 127 -11.43 7.86 11.98
N ALA A 128 -11.33 7.94 13.30
CA ALA A 128 -11.51 6.78 14.18
C ALA A 128 -12.86 6.09 13.97
N LYS A 129 -13.94 6.89 13.86
CA LYS A 129 -15.30 6.39 13.65
C LYS A 129 -15.48 5.76 12.27
N THR A 130 -14.99 6.40 11.19
CA THR A 130 -15.10 5.87 9.83
C THR A 130 -14.32 4.59 9.66
N MET A 131 -13.10 4.51 10.21
CA MET A 131 -12.27 3.32 10.19
C MET A 131 -12.89 2.15 10.94
N VAL A 132 -13.52 2.40 12.10
CA VAL A 132 -14.26 1.36 12.83
C VAL A 132 -15.45 0.85 12.01
N THR A 133 -16.13 1.73 11.27
CA THR A 133 -17.23 1.31 10.38
C THR A 133 -16.72 0.38 9.29
N ALA A 134 -15.60 0.73 8.64
CA ALA A 134 -14.96 -0.12 7.64
C ALA A 134 -14.48 -1.46 8.25
N ASP A 135 -13.93 -1.42 9.46
CA ASP A 135 -13.47 -2.59 10.19
C ASP A 135 -14.60 -3.57 10.51
N HIS A 136 -15.78 -3.06 10.91
CA HIS A 136 -16.98 -3.88 11.11
C HIS A 136 -17.50 -4.47 9.80
N ALA A 137 -17.52 -3.70 8.70
CA ALA A 137 -17.91 -4.20 7.38
C ALA A 137 -16.98 -5.34 6.92
N GLY A 138 -15.70 -5.26 7.29
CA GLY A 138 -14.69 -6.27 6.98
C GLY A 138 -14.49 -7.35 8.06
N HIS A 139 -15.26 -7.36 9.14
CA HIS A 139 -15.06 -8.31 10.25
C HIS A 139 -13.60 -8.38 10.73
N GLY A 140 -12.96 -7.21 10.95
CA GLY A 140 -11.60 -7.10 11.45
C GLY A 140 -10.50 -7.12 10.40
N ARG A 141 -10.82 -6.96 9.11
CA ARG A 141 -9.85 -6.98 8.01
C ARG A 141 -9.47 -5.57 7.49
N PHE A 142 -9.91 -4.51 8.15
CA PHE A 142 -9.47 -3.16 7.83
C PHE A 142 -8.05 -2.91 8.34
N GLY A 143 -7.22 -2.21 7.54
CA GLY A 143 -5.92 -1.68 7.93
C GLY A 143 -5.83 -0.18 7.70
N LEU A 144 -5.05 0.51 8.53
CA LEU A 144 -4.76 1.94 8.39
C LEU A 144 -3.37 2.12 7.79
N ASN A 145 -3.26 2.81 6.64
CA ASN A 145 -2.00 3.39 6.19
C ASN A 145 -1.99 4.89 6.59
N LEU A 146 -1.21 5.21 7.62
CA LEU A 146 -1.13 6.57 8.15
C LEU A 146 -0.03 7.35 7.42
N VAL A 147 -0.39 8.50 6.85
CA VAL A 147 0.56 9.41 6.21
C VAL A 147 0.38 10.85 6.73
N VAL A 148 1.50 11.56 6.89
CA VAL A 148 1.50 12.92 7.44
C VAL A 148 1.47 14.01 6.36
N GLY A 149 1.47 13.61 5.08
CA GLY A 149 1.41 14.51 3.92
C GLY A 149 2.77 14.93 3.39
N ASN A 150 2.81 15.17 2.07
CA ASN A 150 4.04 15.58 1.37
C ASN A 150 3.80 16.44 0.12
N LYS A 151 2.56 16.88 -0.16
CA LYS A 151 2.19 17.54 -1.41
C LYS A 151 1.31 18.76 -1.11
N ASP A 152 1.94 19.94 -0.99
CA ASP A 152 1.28 21.19 -0.57
C ASP A 152 0.02 21.52 -1.37
N GLU A 153 0.04 21.29 -2.70
CA GLU A 153 -1.09 21.60 -3.56
C GLU A 153 -2.33 20.73 -3.27
N GLU A 154 -2.15 19.51 -2.77
CA GLU A 154 -3.28 18.67 -2.34
C GLU A 154 -3.92 19.23 -1.07
N PHE A 155 -3.11 19.70 -0.12
CA PHE A 155 -3.60 20.24 1.15
C PHE A 155 -4.23 21.61 1.00
N ALA A 156 -3.76 22.41 0.06
CA ALA A 156 -4.36 23.71 -0.27
C ALA A 156 -5.83 23.57 -0.71
N MET A 157 -6.21 22.43 -1.33
CA MET A 157 -7.64 22.15 -1.67
C MET A 157 -8.56 22.10 -0.45
N PHE A 158 -8.01 21.81 0.72
CA PHE A 158 -8.75 21.72 1.99
C PHE A 158 -8.57 22.98 2.87
N GLY A 159 -7.90 24.00 2.36
CA GLY A 159 -7.55 25.20 3.14
C GLY A 159 -6.54 24.90 4.26
N VAL A 160 -5.78 23.82 4.14
CA VAL A 160 -4.77 23.40 5.11
C VAL A 160 -3.38 23.70 4.55
N SER A 161 -2.54 24.38 5.33
CA SER A 161 -1.11 24.52 5.05
C SER A 161 -0.36 23.38 5.71
N LEU A 162 0.57 22.76 4.99
CA LEU A 162 1.44 21.74 5.59
C LEU A 162 2.37 22.41 6.62
N LEU A 163 2.50 21.75 7.76
CA LEU A 163 3.49 22.07 8.76
C LEU A 163 4.91 21.78 8.24
N GLU A 164 5.90 22.35 8.91
CA GLU A 164 7.29 21.96 8.71
C GLU A 164 7.45 20.45 8.86
N HIS A 165 8.44 19.87 8.17
CA HIS A 165 8.57 18.43 7.99
C HIS A 165 8.46 17.64 9.31
N ASP A 166 9.24 18.00 10.32
CA ASP A 166 9.28 17.27 11.59
C ASP A 166 8.03 17.51 12.43
N GLU A 167 7.47 18.72 12.37
CA GLU A 167 6.21 19.06 13.03
C GLU A 167 5.00 18.27 12.49
N ARG A 168 5.05 17.80 11.24
CA ARG A 168 4.00 16.89 10.71
C ARG A 168 3.94 15.59 11.50
N TYR A 169 5.07 15.06 11.96
CA TYR A 169 5.12 13.85 12.77
C TYR A 169 4.67 14.09 14.21
N VAL A 170 4.92 15.28 14.77
CA VAL A 170 4.36 15.67 16.08
C VAL A 170 2.82 15.74 16.00
N HIS A 171 2.29 16.41 14.98
CA HIS A 171 0.86 16.43 14.69
C HIS A 171 0.29 15.03 14.46
N GLY A 172 0.99 14.20 13.67
CA GLY A 172 0.61 12.83 13.40
C GLY A 172 0.59 11.94 14.65
N GLN A 173 1.48 12.20 15.61
CA GLN A 173 1.51 11.50 16.90
C GLN A 173 0.26 11.82 17.73
N GLU A 174 -0.08 13.09 17.93
CA GLU A 174 -1.30 13.48 18.64
C GLU A 174 -2.56 12.92 17.96
N TRP A 175 -2.59 12.98 16.63
CA TRP A 175 -3.67 12.41 15.84
C TRP A 175 -3.84 10.92 16.09
N LEU A 176 -2.74 10.16 16.05
CA LEU A 176 -2.75 8.71 16.28
C LEU A 176 -3.12 8.36 17.74
N ASP A 177 -2.62 9.13 18.70
CA ASP A 177 -2.94 8.91 20.12
C ASP A 177 -4.45 9.08 20.38
N ILE A 178 -5.07 10.10 19.77
CA ILE A 178 -6.52 10.30 19.83
C ILE A 178 -7.28 9.14 19.19
N VAL A 179 -6.85 8.72 18.00
CA VAL A 179 -7.46 7.58 17.29
C VAL A 179 -7.38 6.31 18.13
N ARG A 180 -6.23 6.02 18.73
CA ARG A 180 -6.05 4.86 19.62
C ARG A 180 -6.96 4.94 20.83
N ARG A 181 -7.05 6.09 21.50
CA ARG A 181 -7.97 6.29 22.61
C ARG A 181 -9.43 6.10 22.20
N CYS A 182 -9.83 6.61 21.03
CA CYS A 182 -11.15 6.34 20.47
C CYS A 182 -11.41 4.83 20.28
N TRP A 183 -10.38 4.06 19.92
CA TRP A 183 -10.50 2.62 19.70
C TRP A 183 -10.47 1.79 20.97
N THR A 184 -9.75 2.24 22.01
CA THR A 184 -9.46 1.42 23.20
C THR A 184 -10.08 1.90 24.50
N ASP A 185 -10.16 3.22 24.73
CA ASP A 185 -10.64 3.74 26.00
C ASP A 185 -12.12 3.35 26.22
N PRO A 186 -12.47 2.72 27.35
CA PRO A 186 -13.84 2.30 27.62
C PRO A 186 -14.77 3.49 27.89
N ASP A 187 -14.22 4.53 28.48
CA ASP A 187 -14.92 5.74 28.90
C ASP A 187 -14.61 6.95 28.03
N ASN A 188 -15.35 8.02 28.23
CA ASN A 188 -15.08 9.29 27.56
C ASN A 188 -13.75 9.88 28.04
N PHE A 189 -13.11 10.67 27.18
CA PHE A 189 -11.83 11.27 27.50
C PHE A 189 -11.70 12.69 26.99
N ASP A 190 -10.89 13.47 27.69
CA ASP A 190 -10.37 14.76 27.22
C ASP A 190 -8.97 14.56 26.63
N PHE A 191 -8.62 15.43 25.69
CA PHE A 191 -7.29 15.50 25.12
C PHE A 191 -6.82 16.97 25.02
N ASP A 192 -5.68 17.28 25.62
CA ASP A 192 -5.07 18.62 25.61
C ASP A 192 -3.67 18.55 25.00
N GLY A 193 -3.59 18.55 23.67
CA GLY A 193 -2.36 18.56 22.91
C GLY A 193 -1.99 19.94 22.39
N LYS A 194 -0.91 20.00 21.62
CA LYS A 194 -0.48 21.19 20.91
C LYS A 194 -1.44 21.51 19.76
N TYR A 195 -1.89 20.51 19.03
CA TYR A 195 -2.71 20.64 17.82
C TYR A 195 -4.19 20.34 18.07
N PHE A 196 -4.49 19.44 18.98
CA PHE A 196 -5.86 19.01 19.26
C PHE A 196 -6.24 19.32 20.70
N LYS A 197 -7.42 19.92 20.87
CA LYS A 197 -8.05 20.15 22.17
C LYS A 197 -9.46 19.62 22.12
N LEU A 198 -9.68 18.47 22.73
CA LEU A 198 -10.93 17.73 22.65
C LEU A 198 -11.53 17.58 24.04
N ARG A 199 -12.86 17.53 24.11
CA ARG A 199 -13.60 17.34 25.38
C ARG A 199 -14.64 16.25 25.23
N ASP A 200 -14.74 15.42 26.24
CA ASP A 200 -15.78 14.39 26.39
C ASP A 200 -15.88 13.47 25.15
N CYS A 201 -14.74 13.08 24.59
CA CYS A 201 -14.70 12.26 23.40
C CYS A 201 -15.20 10.85 23.67
N LEU A 202 -16.21 10.44 22.92
CA LEU A 202 -16.76 9.09 22.94
C LEU A 202 -16.71 8.47 21.55
N SER A 203 -16.15 7.28 21.43
CA SER A 203 -16.21 6.49 20.20
C SER A 203 -16.73 5.07 20.45
N LYS A 204 -17.93 4.81 20.02
CA LYS A 204 -18.59 3.47 19.98
C LYS A 204 -19.24 3.28 18.61
N PRO A 205 -19.26 2.03 18.03
CA PRO A 205 -18.63 0.83 18.60
C PRO A 205 -17.10 0.92 18.63
N LYS A 206 -16.46 -0.02 19.34
CA LYS A 206 -15.01 -0.24 19.26
C LYS A 206 -14.67 -1.06 18.01
N PRO A 207 -13.40 -1.17 17.60
CA PRO A 207 -12.99 -2.04 16.51
C PRO A 207 -13.50 -3.46 16.68
N TRP A 208 -13.70 -4.15 15.55
CA TRP A 208 -14.22 -5.51 15.55
C TRP A 208 -13.40 -6.43 16.46
N GLY A 209 -14.10 -7.21 17.31
CA GLY A 209 -13.47 -8.10 18.29
C GLY A 209 -12.65 -7.40 19.38
N GLY A 210 -12.73 -6.08 19.52
CA GLY A 210 -11.99 -5.31 20.53
C GLY A 210 -10.49 -5.16 20.25
N THR A 211 -10.01 -5.57 19.06
CA THR A 211 -8.60 -5.44 18.66
C THR A 211 -8.41 -4.28 17.67
N GLN A 212 -7.30 -3.55 17.81
CA GLN A 212 -7.00 -2.42 16.92
C GLN A 212 -6.75 -2.89 15.47
N PRO A 213 -7.21 -2.11 14.47
CA PRO A 213 -6.77 -2.29 13.08
C PRO A 213 -5.26 -2.26 12.96
N LEU A 214 -4.72 -3.03 12.00
CA LEU A 214 -3.29 -3.02 11.66
C LEU A 214 -2.90 -1.63 11.15
N ILE A 215 -1.80 -1.07 11.65
CA ILE A 215 -1.32 0.26 11.28
C ILE A 215 -0.02 0.12 10.47
N LEU A 216 -0.01 0.75 9.30
CA LEU A 216 1.12 0.83 8.38
C LEU A 216 1.55 2.29 8.21
N ASN A 217 2.84 2.52 8.02
CA ASN A 217 3.39 3.84 7.65
C ASN A 217 4.46 3.68 6.57
N ALA A 218 4.72 4.74 5.82
CA ALA A 218 5.66 4.75 4.70
C ALA A 218 6.62 5.96 4.74
N GLY A 219 6.93 6.50 5.91
CA GLY A 219 7.84 7.64 6.07
C GLY A 219 9.29 7.27 5.71
N THR A 220 9.90 7.96 4.73
CA THR A 220 11.27 7.64 4.27
C THR A 220 12.37 8.46 4.94
N SER A 221 12.04 9.57 5.59
CA SER A 221 12.96 10.38 6.38
C SER A 221 13.31 9.69 7.70
N GLU A 222 14.37 10.12 8.36
CA GLU A 222 14.77 9.58 9.65
C GLU A 222 13.65 9.70 10.70
N VAL A 223 13.06 10.90 10.83
CA VAL A 223 11.92 11.14 11.73
C VAL A 223 10.70 10.28 11.34
N GLY A 224 10.45 10.11 10.04
CA GLY A 224 9.37 9.25 9.54
C GLY A 224 9.60 7.76 9.85
N GLN A 225 10.83 7.29 9.72
CA GLN A 225 11.18 5.93 10.10
C GLN A 225 11.03 5.72 11.61
N ASP A 226 11.52 6.67 12.43
CA ASP A 226 11.36 6.60 13.88
C ASP A 226 9.90 6.61 14.32
N PHE A 227 9.08 7.46 13.69
CA PHE A 227 7.63 7.45 13.93
C PHE A 227 7.02 6.09 13.57
N GLY A 228 7.34 5.56 12.39
CA GLY A 228 6.82 4.28 11.91
C GLY A 228 7.19 3.11 12.83
N VAL A 229 8.47 2.94 13.15
CA VAL A 229 8.93 1.82 13.99
C VAL A 229 8.40 1.88 15.43
N ARG A 230 8.14 3.08 15.96
CA ARG A 230 7.57 3.24 17.31
C ARG A 230 6.06 3.03 17.36
N ASN A 231 5.37 3.34 16.26
CA ASN A 231 3.92 3.46 16.28
C ASN A 231 3.17 2.44 15.42
N CYS A 232 3.80 1.85 14.42
CA CYS A 232 3.09 1.04 13.42
C CYS A 232 3.45 -0.44 13.54
N ASP A 233 2.59 -1.29 13.01
CA ASP A 233 2.77 -2.75 12.98
C ASP A 233 3.51 -3.17 11.71
N ALA A 234 3.45 -2.36 10.66
CA ALA A 234 4.13 -2.58 9.40
C ALA A 234 4.71 -1.27 8.85
N PHE A 235 5.84 -1.41 8.16
CA PHE A 235 6.53 -0.31 7.50
C PHE A 235 6.63 -0.60 6.00
N PHE A 236 6.15 0.35 5.19
CA PHE A 236 6.18 0.24 3.74
C PHE A 236 7.32 1.09 3.19
N THR A 237 8.36 0.46 2.63
CA THR A 237 9.53 1.16 2.11
C THR A 237 9.71 0.93 0.62
N ALA A 238 10.04 2.00 -0.12
CA ALA A 238 10.38 1.87 -1.52
C ALA A 238 11.78 1.28 -1.67
N VAL A 239 11.92 0.26 -2.51
CA VAL A 239 13.23 -0.26 -2.91
C VAL A 239 13.89 0.74 -3.85
N ARG A 240 15.04 1.27 -3.44
CA ARG A 240 15.85 2.21 -4.24
C ARG A 240 17.20 1.64 -4.65
N ALA A 241 17.64 0.58 -3.97
CA ALA A 241 18.88 -0.11 -4.27
C ALA A 241 18.68 -1.12 -5.39
N SER A 242 19.32 -0.89 -6.51
CA SER A 242 19.20 -1.72 -7.70
C SER A 242 20.57 -1.95 -8.35
N SER A 243 20.72 -3.11 -8.94
CA SER A 243 21.81 -3.48 -9.84
C SER A 243 21.27 -3.71 -11.23
N PHE A 244 22.17 -3.95 -12.18
CA PHE A 244 21.82 -4.24 -13.56
C PHE A 244 22.10 -5.71 -13.85
N ASP A 245 21.10 -6.44 -14.33
CA ASP A 245 21.28 -7.81 -14.78
C ASP A 245 21.69 -7.81 -16.27
N GLU A 246 22.95 -8.13 -16.55
CA GLU A 246 23.51 -8.15 -17.90
C GLU A 246 22.80 -9.14 -18.82
N LYS A 247 22.23 -10.23 -18.29
CA LYS A 247 21.57 -11.27 -19.09
C LYS A 247 20.23 -10.80 -19.64
N THR A 248 19.48 -10.07 -18.83
CA THR A 248 18.14 -9.60 -19.21
C THR A 248 18.13 -8.15 -19.67
N GLY A 249 19.17 -7.39 -19.38
CA GLY A 249 19.20 -5.95 -19.61
C GLY A 249 18.29 -5.17 -18.67
N MET A 250 17.85 -5.77 -17.55
CA MET A 250 16.86 -5.21 -16.63
C MET A 250 17.50 -4.78 -15.32
N VAL A 251 16.83 -3.84 -14.67
CA VAL A 251 17.16 -3.45 -13.29
C VAL A 251 16.60 -4.50 -12.33
N VAL A 252 17.43 -4.98 -11.43
CA VAL A 252 17.08 -6.00 -10.42
C VAL A 252 17.43 -5.52 -9.01
N PRO A 253 16.89 -6.13 -7.94
CA PRO A 253 17.26 -5.79 -6.58
C PRO A 253 18.77 -5.97 -6.33
N ASP A 254 19.42 -4.96 -5.79
CA ASP A 254 20.70 -5.16 -5.08
C ASP A 254 20.40 -5.75 -3.70
N VAL A 255 20.47 -7.07 -3.61
CA VAL A 255 20.04 -7.84 -2.43
C VAL A 255 20.75 -7.40 -1.16
N ALA A 256 22.04 -7.08 -1.23
CA ALA A 256 22.81 -6.67 -0.05
C ALA A 256 22.32 -5.33 0.49
N SER A 257 22.18 -4.34 -0.38
CA SER A 257 21.69 -3.01 0.00
C SER A 257 20.23 -3.04 0.46
N VAL A 258 19.39 -3.83 -0.21
CA VAL A 258 17.98 -3.99 0.16
C VAL A 258 17.85 -4.66 1.52
N LYS A 259 18.64 -5.71 1.78
CA LYS A 259 18.71 -6.37 3.09
C LYS A 259 19.16 -5.42 4.19
N ALA A 260 20.15 -4.60 3.95
CA ALA A 260 20.63 -3.61 4.93
C ALA A 260 19.54 -2.63 5.34
N ILE A 261 18.67 -2.21 4.41
CA ILE A 261 17.50 -1.35 4.70
C ILE A 261 16.52 -2.08 5.64
N VAL A 262 16.18 -3.32 5.32
CA VAL A 262 15.25 -4.12 6.14
C VAL A 262 15.84 -4.37 7.55
N ASP A 263 17.10 -4.75 7.63
CA ASP A 263 17.78 -5.01 8.90
C ASP A 263 17.84 -3.74 9.76
N SER A 264 18.10 -2.57 9.16
CA SER A 264 18.09 -1.27 9.85
C SER A 264 16.71 -0.94 10.44
N LEU A 265 15.63 -1.13 9.68
CA LEU A 265 14.27 -0.88 10.18
C LEU A 265 13.91 -1.82 11.33
N ARG A 266 14.24 -3.10 11.22
CA ARG A 266 14.01 -4.08 12.29
C ARG A 266 14.85 -3.81 13.54
N ALA A 267 16.11 -3.41 13.36
CA ALA A 267 16.97 -3.02 14.49
C ALA A 267 16.42 -1.79 15.23
N ARG A 268 15.94 -0.77 14.51
CA ARG A 268 15.27 0.40 15.12
C ARG A 268 14.00 0.01 15.87
N ALA A 269 13.17 -0.88 15.29
CA ALA A 269 11.97 -1.38 15.95
C ALA A 269 12.30 -2.14 17.22
N ALA A 270 13.29 -3.05 17.17
CA ALA A 270 13.78 -3.81 18.35
C ALA A 270 14.32 -2.89 19.45
N ALA A 271 15.05 -1.83 19.09
CA ALA A 271 15.50 -0.82 20.04
C ALA A 271 14.35 -0.06 20.72
N ALA A 272 13.19 0.01 20.06
CA ALA A 272 11.93 0.54 20.62
C ALA A 272 11.08 -0.54 21.33
N GLY A 273 11.59 -1.75 21.52
CA GLY A 273 10.90 -2.88 22.16
C GLY A 273 9.76 -3.46 21.30
N ARG A 274 9.83 -3.34 19.98
CA ARG A 274 8.79 -3.76 19.04
C ARG A 274 9.32 -4.68 17.95
N GLU A 275 8.42 -5.45 17.37
CA GLU A 275 8.60 -6.11 16.09
C GLU A 275 7.80 -5.35 15.02
N ILE A 276 8.29 -5.35 13.78
CA ILE A 276 7.64 -4.67 12.67
C ILE A 276 7.74 -5.53 11.39
N GLY A 277 6.63 -5.62 10.65
CA GLY A 277 6.61 -6.17 9.32
C GLY A 277 7.19 -5.16 8.32
N VAL A 278 8.02 -5.60 7.36
CA VAL A 278 8.60 -4.73 6.35
C VAL A 278 8.05 -5.10 4.97
N TYR A 279 7.42 -4.12 4.33
CA TYR A 279 6.72 -4.27 3.07
C TYR A 279 7.30 -3.34 2.00
N THR A 280 7.09 -3.68 0.73
CA THR A 280 7.47 -2.83 -0.41
C THR A 280 6.49 -2.96 -1.56
N ASN A 281 6.67 -2.16 -2.61
CA ASN A 281 5.96 -2.33 -3.87
C ASN A 281 6.92 -2.59 -5.03
N VAL A 282 6.40 -3.29 -6.02
CA VAL A 282 7.08 -3.59 -7.29
C VAL A 282 6.14 -3.37 -8.46
N ASN A 283 6.68 -3.04 -9.62
CA ASN A 283 5.91 -3.00 -10.87
C ASN A 283 6.12 -4.32 -11.62
N VAL A 284 5.06 -5.11 -11.76
CA VAL A 284 5.11 -6.45 -12.36
C VAL A 284 4.64 -6.39 -13.80
N ILE A 285 5.49 -6.86 -14.70
CA ILE A 285 5.15 -7.17 -16.09
C ILE A 285 5.59 -8.61 -16.35
N CYS A 286 4.62 -9.52 -16.30
CA CYS A 286 4.85 -10.94 -16.47
C CYS A 286 4.20 -11.44 -17.77
N ARG A 287 4.98 -12.13 -18.60
CA ARG A 287 4.53 -12.69 -19.89
C ARG A 287 5.03 -14.15 -20.03
N PRO A 288 4.49 -14.91 -20.96
CA PRO A 288 4.93 -16.31 -21.16
C PRO A 288 6.44 -16.46 -21.36
N THR A 289 7.08 -15.51 -22.02
CA THR A 289 8.53 -15.51 -22.22
C THR A 289 9.18 -14.23 -21.72
N GLN A 290 10.47 -14.31 -21.39
CA GLN A 290 11.29 -13.16 -21.01
C GLN A 290 11.31 -12.08 -22.10
N LYS A 291 11.38 -12.51 -23.36
CA LYS A 291 11.39 -11.60 -24.52
C LYS A 291 10.09 -10.80 -24.61
N GLU A 292 8.95 -11.46 -24.56
CA GLU A 292 7.63 -10.80 -24.59
C GLU A 292 7.44 -9.81 -23.44
N ALA A 293 7.92 -10.15 -22.24
CA ALA A 293 7.84 -9.25 -21.09
C ALA A 293 8.67 -7.98 -21.31
N ILE A 294 9.88 -8.10 -21.86
CA ILE A 294 10.77 -6.96 -22.17
C ILE A 294 10.17 -6.10 -23.30
N GLU A 295 9.61 -6.73 -24.33
CA GLU A 295 8.95 -6.03 -25.44
C GLU A 295 7.74 -5.25 -24.94
N TYR A 296 6.89 -5.87 -24.10
CA TYR A 296 5.74 -5.19 -23.52
C TYR A 296 6.13 -4.06 -22.55
N TYR A 297 7.19 -4.25 -21.75
CA TYR A 297 7.74 -3.18 -20.92
C TYR A 297 8.14 -1.95 -21.75
N ARG A 298 8.86 -2.15 -22.86
CA ARG A 298 9.25 -1.06 -23.75
C ARG A 298 8.03 -0.37 -24.36
N TYR A 299 7.09 -1.15 -24.85
CA TYR A 299 5.83 -0.64 -25.38
C TYR A 299 5.11 0.25 -24.36
N VAL A 300 4.97 -0.21 -23.11
CA VAL A 300 4.19 0.52 -22.07
C VAL A 300 4.92 1.75 -21.53
N LEU A 301 6.21 1.60 -21.17
CA LEU A 301 6.91 2.58 -20.33
C LEU A 301 8.04 3.33 -21.08
N GLU A 302 8.30 3.01 -22.33
CA GLU A 302 9.27 3.75 -23.14
C GLU A 302 8.61 4.38 -24.38
N GLU A 303 7.86 3.60 -25.16
CA GLU A 303 7.23 4.06 -26.42
C GLU A 303 5.93 4.84 -26.15
N ASN A 304 5.15 4.40 -25.18
CA ASN A 304 3.85 4.98 -24.83
C ASN A 304 3.82 5.61 -23.42
N ALA A 305 4.94 6.10 -22.94
CA ALA A 305 4.99 6.78 -21.66
C ALA A 305 4.23 8.12 -21.72
N ASP A 306 3.43 8.42 -20.68
CA ASP A 306 2.86 9.77 -20.48
C ASP A 306 3.91 10.69 -19.86
N TRP A 307 4.83 11.17 -20.71
CA TRP A 307 5.96 11.99 -20.27
C TRP A 307 5.51 13.29 -19.61
N ALA A 308 4.37 13.85 -19.99
CA ALA A 308 3.85 15.06 -19.36
C ALA A 308 3.47 14.82 -17.89
N ALA A 309 2.88 13.67 -17.58
CA ALA A 309 2.59 13.28 -16.21
C ALA A 309 3.87 13.01 -15.41
N VAL A 310 4.88 12.38 -16.03
CA VAL A 310 6.19 12.15 -15.40
C VAL A 310 6.90 13.46 -15.09
N ASP A 311 6.88 14.42 -16.01
CA ASP A 311 7.48 15.74 -15.83
C ASP A 311 6.84 16.51 -14.68
N ALA A 312 5.51 16.45 -14.55
CA ALA A 312 4.81 17.07 -13.43
C ALA A 312 5.24 16.47 -12.07
N GLN A 313 5.47 15.15 -12.01
CA GLN A 313 6.00 14.50 -10.80
C GLN A 313 7.44 14.96 -10.47
N LEU A 314 8.29 15.06 -11.48
CA LEU A 314 9.69 15.50 -11.31
C LEU A 314 9.74 16.96 -10.86
N GLN A 315 8.95 17.83 -11.48
CA GLN A 315 8.87 19.25 -11.13
C GLN A 315 8.45 19.43 -9.66
N GLN A 316 7.45 18.69 -9.20
CA GLN A 316 7.05 18.75 -7.79
C GLN A 316 8.16 18.22 -6.85
N SER A 317 8.98 17.30 -7.33
CA SER A 317 10.14 16.79 -6.58
C SER A 317 11.35 17.75 -6.63
N GLY A 318 11.17 18.97 -7.13
CA GLY A 318 12.23 19.97 -7.24
C GLY A 318 13.18 19.75 -8.41
N ILE A 319 12.82 18.94 -9.40
CA ILE A 319 13.60 18.67 -10.62
C ILE A 319 12.91 19.37 -11.78
N PRO A 320 13.31 20.60 -12.14
CA PRO A 320 12.68 21.33 -13.22
C PRO A 320 12.96 20.68 -14.57
N TYR A 321 12.06 20.88 -15.51
CA TYR A 321 12.24 20.38 -16.88
C TYR A 321 13.54 20.92 -17.50
N ALA A 322 14.30 20.02 -18.12
CA ALA A 322 15.47 20.34 -18.91
C ALA A 322 15.63 19.30 -20.02
N ASP A 323 16.01 19.72 -21.21
CA ASP A 323 16.33 18.77 -22.30
C ASP A 323 17.79 18.34 -22.24
N THR A 324 18.13 17.59 -21.18
CA THR A 324 19.48 17.09 -20.92
C THR A 324 19.49 15.59 -20.67
N PRO A 325 20.62 14.89 -20.91
CA PRO A 325 20.76 13.47 -20.60
C PRO A 325 20.44 13.12 -19.13
N GLU A 326 20.79 14.01 -18.19
CA GLU A 326 20.53 13.87 -16.76
C GLU A 326 19.02 13.92 -16.47
N TYR A 327 18.30 14.85 -17.09
CA TYR A 327 16.85 14.94 -16.95
C TYR A 327 16.15 13.69 -17.52
N TRP A 328 16.60 13.21 -18.66
CA TRP A 328 16.09 11.95 -19.23
C TRP A 328 16.40 10.74 -18.34
N ALA A 329 17.53 10.75 -17.62
CA ALA A 329 17.79 9.73 -16.61
C ALA A 329 16.80 9.80 -15.42
N HIS A 330 16.43 11.00 -14.96
CA HIS A 330 15.39 11.20 -13.95
C HIS A 330 14.03 10.71 -14.44
N ARG A 331 13.61 11.05 -15.68
CA ARG A 331 12.38 10.55 -16.31
C ARG A 331 12.32 9.04 -16.30
N ARG A 332 13.36 8.39 -16.82
CA ARG A 332 13.44 6.91 -16.88
C ARG A 332 13.39 6.28 -15.49
N ARG A 333 14.01 6.89 -14.49
CA ARG A 333 13.95 6.42 -13.10
C ARG A 333 12.54 6.57 -12.52
N ALA A 334 11.89 7.71 -12.73
CA ALA A 334 10.56 7.99 -12.21
C ALA A 334 9.50 7.02 -12.77
N ILE A 335 9.53 6.73 -14.07
CA ILE A 335 8.53 5.88 -14.70
C ILE A 335 8.74 4.39 -14.40
N ARG A 336 9.98 3.96 -14.22
CA ARG A 336 10.30 2.53 -14.04
C ARG A 336 9.82 1.95 -12.72
N GLN A 337 9.70 2.78 -11.68
CA GLN A 337 9.48 2.28 -10.31
C GLN A 337 10.51 1.19 -9.97
N PHE A 338 10.11 0.11 -9.29
CA PHE A 338 10.98 -1.05 -9.10
C PHE A 338 10.45 -2.22 -9.93
N PRO A 339 11.07 -2.53 -11.09
CA PRO A 339 10.47 -3.42 -12.07
C PRO A 339 10.75 -4.91 -11.77
N PHE A 340 9.69 -5.74 -11.82
CA PHE A 340 9.73 -7.19 -11.89
C PHE A 340 9.22 -7.61 -13.27
N ILE A 341 10.14 -7.73 -14.24
CA ILE A 341 9.80 -7.90 -15.65
C ILE A 341 10.39 -9.19 -16.18
N GLY A 342 9.53 -10.11 -16.61
CA GLY A 342 10.01 -11.37 -17.15
C GLY A 342 8.98 -12.47 -17.30
N SER A 343 9.50 -13.69 -17.54
CA SER A 343 8.69 -14.90 -17.48
C SER A 343 8.21 -15.17 -16.07
N ALA A 344 7.21 -16.03 -15.93
CA ALA A 344 6.67 -16.40 -14.61
C ALA A 344 7.74 -17.01 -13.67
N GLU A 345 8.67 -17.77 -14.22
CA GLU A 345 9.81 -18.31 -13.46
C GLU A 345 10.71 -17.20 -12.93
N TYR A 346 11.14 -16.29 -13.81
CA TYR A 346 12.01 -15.18 -13.44
C TYR A 346 11.34 -14.22 -12.42
N VAL A 347 10.07 -13.90 -12.63
CA VAL A 347 9.30 -13.06 -11.69
C VAL A 347 9.18 -13.74 -10.32
N ALA A 348 8.92 -15.06 -10.27
CA ALA A 348 8.89 -15.80 -9.01
C ALA A 348 10.25 -15.79 -8.29
N GLU A 349 11.38 -15.90 -9.02
CA GLU A 349 12.73 -15.77 -8.45
C GLU A 349 12.98 -14.38 -7.86
N LEU A 350 12.48 -13.30 -8.49
CA LEU A 350 12.57 -11.94 -7.94
C LEU A 350 11.77 -11.80 -6.65
N PHE A 351 10.55 -12.34 -6.56
CA PHE A 351 9.79 -12.40 -5.32
C PHE A 351 10.54 -13.16 -4.22
N ALA A 352 11.10 -14.34 -4.56
CA ALA A 352 11.90 -15.13 -3.62
C ALA A 352 13.15 -14.38 -3.15
N THR A 353 13.77 -13.62 -4.02
CA THR A 353 14.93 -12.77 -3.71
C THR A 353 14.56 -11.69 -2.68
N MET A 354 13.41 -11.04 -2.84
CA MET A 354 12.93 -10.05 -1.87
C MET A 354 12.58 -10.68 -0.52
N SER A 355 11.97 -11.85 -0.52
CA SER A 355 11.71 -12.60 0.72
C SER A 355 13.03 -12.96 1.45
N LYS A 356 14.05 -13.42 0.72
CA LYS A 356 15.39 -13.68 1.27
C LYS A 356 16.08 -12.42 1.80
N ALA A 357 15.82 -11.26 1.19
CA ALA A 357 16.28 -9.96 1.68
C ALA A 357 15.55 -9.52 2.96
N GLY A 358 14.47 -10.23 3.35
CA GLY A 358 13.77 -10.04 4.62
C GLY A 358 12.45 -9.28 4.51
N PHE A 359 11.90 -9.05 3.33
CA PHE A 359 10.55 -8.50 3.22
C PHE A 359 9.49 -9.52 3.61
N ASP A 360 8.51 -9.07 4.38
CA ASP A 360 7.35 -9.86 4.80
C ASP A 360 6.21 -9.78 3.77
N GLY A 361 6.21 -8.73 2.93
CA GLY A 361 5.20 -8.62 1.87
C GLY A 361 5.53 -7.62 0.77
N ILE A 362 4.84 -7.83 -0.37
CA ILE A 362 5.05 -7.06 -1.60
C ILE A 362 3.70 -6.68 -2.19
N GLY A 363 3.48 -5.37 -2.38
CA GLY A 363 2.36 -4.84 -3.15
C GLY A 363 2.70 -4.75 -4.63
N MET A 364 1.94 -5.44 -5.46
CA MET A 364 2.11 -5.40 -6.90
C MET A 364 1.41 -4.19 -7.52
N THR A 365 2.09 -3.52 -8.42
CA THR A 365 1.47 -2.65 -9.41
C THR A 365 1.58 -3.33 -10.77
N ILE A 366 0.51 -3.25 -11.56
CA ILE A 366 0.36 -3.96 -12.84
C ILE A 366 -0.22 -2.95 -13.84
N VAL A 367 -0.01 -3.15 -15.13
CA VAL A 367 -0.52 -2.23 -16.16
C VAL A 367 -2.04 -2.30 -16.26
N ASN A 368 -2.57 -3.52 -16.41
CA ASN A 368 -3.99 -3.82 -16.31
C ASN A 368 -4.21 -4.98 -15.33
N TYR A 369 -4.75 -4.67 -14.16
CA TYR A 369 -4.88 -5.65 -13.09
C TYR A 369 -5.82 -6.82 -13.45
N LEU A 370 -6.92 -6.58 -14.19
CA LEU A 370 -7.88 -7.62 -14.52
C LEU A 370 -7.36 -8.58 -15.60
N ASP A 371 -6.61 -8.07 -16.56
CA ASP A 371 -6.10 -8.86 -17.68
C ASP A 371 -4.86 -9.67 -17.30
N GLU A 372 -4.03 -9.13 -16.39
CA GLU A 372 -2.73 -9.70 -16.07
C GLU A 372 -2.72 -10.54 -14.78
N LEU A 373 -3.60 -10.24 -13.81
CA LEU A 373 -3.67 -10.98 -12.54
C LEU A 373 -3.96 -12.48 -12.73
N PRO A 374 -4.84 -12.92 -13.65
CA PRO A 374 -5.08 -14.35 -13.87
C PRO A 374 -3.82 -15.12 -14.21
N PHE A 375 -2.96 -14.58 -15.07
CA PHE A 375 -1.68 -15.22 -15.44
C PHE A 375 -0.71 -15.26 -14.25
N LEU A 376 -0.65 -14.19 -13.45
CA LEU A 376 0.16 -14.19 -12.22
C LEU A 376 -0.33 -15.26 -11.24
N CYS A 377 -1.63 -15.40 -11.07
CA CYS A 377 -2.22 -16.38 -10.17
C CYS A 377 -2.00 -17.82 -10.64
N SER A 378 -2.12 -18.10 -11.95
CA SER A 378 -1.94 -19.43 -12.50
C SER A 378 -0.49 -19.87 -12.62
N ASP A 379 0.43 -18.94 -12.84
CA ASP A 379 1.80 -19.27 -13.22
C ASP A 379 2.86 -18.83 -12.20
N VAL A 380 2.68 -17.70 -11.51
CA VAL A 380 3.66 -17.20 -10.54
C VAL A 380 3.38 -17.76 -9.13
N LEU A 381 2.13 -17.66 -8.64
CA LEU A 381 1.81 -18.11 -7.28
C LEU A 381 2.17 -19.58 -7.02
N PRO A 382 1.86 -20.56 -7.92
CA PRO A 382 2.24 -21.97 -7.69
C PRO A 382 3.76 -22.19 -7.65
N ARG A 383 4.55 -21.31 -8.27
CA ARG A 383 6.02 -21.37 -8.16
C ARG A 383 6.48 -20.91 -6.79
N LEU A 384 5.83 -19.89 -6.22
CA LEU A 384 6.12 -19.41 -4.87
C LEU A 384 5.72 -20.44 -3.80
N GLU A 385 4.65 -21.20 -4.03
CA GLU A 385 4.26 -22.34 -3.19
C GLU A 385 5.34 -23.43 -3.21
N LYS A 386 5.82 -23.83 -4.39
CA LYS A 386 6.94 -24.77 -4.54
C LYS A 386 8.24 -24.30 -3.90
N MET A 387 8.43 -22.99 -3.78
CA MET A 387 9.59 -22.39 -3.08
C MET A 387 9.37 -22.29 -1.56
N GLY A 388 8.21 -22.69 -1.04
CA GLY A 388 7.84 -22.63 0.37
C GLY A 388 7.67 -21.22 0.90
N LEU A 389 7.26 -20.29 0.05
CA LEU A 389 6.97 -18.89 0.41
C LEU A 389 5.48 -18.67 0.64
N ARG A 390 4.65 -19.55 0.10
CA ARG A 390 3.18 -19.58 0.24
C ARG A 390 2.71 -21.01 0.41
N ASP A 391 1.50 -21.18 1.02
CA ASP A 391 0.79 -22.45 1.18
C ASP A 391 -0.25 -22.63 0.07
#